data_4d8fc031ca00454f029adea9320433e8
#
_entry.id   4d8fc031ca00454f029adea9320433e8
#
_cell.length_a   1.000
_cell.length_b   1.000
_cell.length_c   1.000
_cell.angle_alpha   90.00
_cell.angle_beta   90.00
_cell.angle_gamma   90.00
#
_symmetry.space_group_name_H-M   'P 1'
#
loop_
_entity.id
_entity.type
_entity.pdbx_description
1 polymer ?
#
loop_
_entity_poly.entity_id
_entity_poly.type
_entity_poly.pdbx_seq_one_letter_code
_entity_poly.pdbx_strand_id
1 'polypeptide(L)'
;MPESFVFGLIQPAIFLLLFFYVVGGAINIAGAGATGYREYLIPGILAQSVMFATGSASVGIADDMSKGMVNRFRTLPMSHSAVLLGRTVADLMRTALTILVLGAVAIAIGWRIHGGILPAIGAFLLLLLLSFALSWIGALIGLSVRSPEAAASGGLIWVFPVTFVSNAFIPVGSMPGWVQSIAYWNPFSATVQACRTLFGSPGLGHAPVWPMQHPVAASLLWSLLILTVFSSLSVRKYWKTSR
;
A
#
# COMPACT_ATOMS: atom_id res chain seq x y z
N MET A 1 16.89 -7.73 11.99
CA MET A 1 18.00 -8.13 11.12
C MET A 1 18.07 -7.16 9.95
N PRO A 2 19.18 -6.45 9.70
CA PRO A 2 19.27 -5.46 8.63
C PRO A 2 19.11 -6.06 7.23
N GLU A 3 19.52 -7.32 7.06
CA GLU A 3 19.45 -8.04 5.78
C GLU A 3 18.03 -8.17 5.23
N SER A 4 17.07 -8.58 6.06
CA SER A 4 15.68 -8.72 5.64
C SER A 4 15.05 -7.39 5.22
N PHE A 5 15.52 -6.28 5.79
CA PHE A 5 15.07 -4.94 5.43
C PHE A 5 15.64 -4.53 4.07
N VAL A 6 16.94 -4.76 3.85
CA VAL A 6 17.61 -4.47 2.57
C VAL A 6 16.98 -5.28 1.43
N PHE A 7 16.76 -6.58 1.62
CA PHE A 7 16.09 -7.42 0.62
C PHE A 7 14.65 -6.96 0.35
N GLY A 8 13.93 -6.50 1.37
CA GLY A 8 12.58 -5.94 1.21
C GLY A 8 12.54 -4.63 0.42
N LEU A 9 13.64 -3.86 0.39
CA LEU A 9 13.79 -2.65 -0.41
C LEU A 9 14.22 -2.92 -1.86
N ILE A 10 15.02 -3.96 -2.07
CA ILE A 10 15.57 -4.28 -3.41
C ILE A 10 14.44 -4.57 -4.40
N GLN A 11 13.45 -5.37 -4.03
CA GLN A 11 12.34 -5.73 -4.94
C GLN A 11 11.55 -4.52 -5.43
N PRO A 12 11.03 -3.61 -4.57
CA PRO A 12 10.34 -2.41 -5.03
C PRO A 12 11.26 -1.46 -5.80
N ALA A 13 12.54 -1.36 -5.44
CA ALA A 13 13.51 -0.52 -6.16
C ALA A 13 13.80 -1.05 -7.57
N ILE A 14 13.99 -2.35 -7.74
CA ILE A 14 14.13 -2.97 -9.06
C ILE A 14 12.86 -2.75 -9.88
N PHE A 15 11.69 -2.91 -9.28
CA PHE A 15 10.42 -2.68 -9.95
C PHE A 15 10.30 -1.23 -10.42
N LEU A 16 10.65 -0.26 -9.57
CA LEU A 16 10.69 1.15 -9.93
C LEU A 16 11.64 1.43 -11.10
N LEU A 17 12.86 0.92 -11.06
CA LEU A 17 13.85 1.12 -12.11
C LEU A 17 13.40 0.46 -13.43
N LEU A 18 12.91 -0.78 -13.36
CA LEU A 18 12.44 -1.52 -14.53
C LEU A 18 11.28 -0.78 -15.21
N PHE A 19 10.26 -0.40 -14.46
CA PHE A 19 9.13 0.31 -15.02
C PHE A 19 9.51 1.71 -15.53
N PHE A 20 10.38 2.41 -14.82
CA PHE A 20 10.83 3.73 -15.23
C PHE A 20 11.62 3.73 -16.53
N TYR A 21 12.55 2.77 -16.71
CA TYR A 21 13.41 2.72 -17.88
C TYR A 21 12.84 1.89 -19.03
N VAL A 22 12.22 0.75 -18.75
CA VAL A 22 11.72 -0.16 -19.78
C VAL A 22 10.34 0.26 -20.25
N VAL A 23 9.41 0.44 -19.34
CA VAL A 23 8.02 0.75 -19.69
C VAL A 23 7.82 2.26 -19.91
N GLY A 24 8.57 3.09 -19.18
CA GLY A 24 8.50 4.55 -19.27
C GLY A 24 8.87 5.14 -20.64
N GLY A 25 9.59 4.38 -21.47
CA GLY A 25 9.89 4.75 -22.86
C GLY A 25 8.90 4.20 -23.90
N ALA A 26 8.10 3.19 -23.52
CA ALA A 26 7.23 2.47 -24.46
C ALA A 26 5.79 3.04 -24.52
N ILE A 27 5.33 3.72 -23.45
CA ILE A 27 3.96 4.21 -23.36
C ILE A 27 3.96 5.75 -23.44
N ASN A 28 3.35 6.27 -24.50
CA ASN A 28 3.07 7.70 -24.64
C ASN A 28 1.67 8.00 -24.07
N ILE A 29 1.62 8.85 -23.05
CA ILE A 29 0.35 9.40 -22.57
C ILE A 29 0.06 10.66 -23.37
N ALA A 30 -1.08 10.68 -24.09
CA ALA A 30 -1.52 11.84 -24.83
C ALA A 30 -1.59 13.08 -23.93
N GLY A 31 -0.88 14.16 -24.30
CA GLY A 31 -0.86 15.42 -23.57
C GLY A 31 0.19 15.54 -22.46
N ALA A 32 0.96 14.49 -22.14
CA ALA A 32 1.91 14.49 -21.01
C ALA A 32 3.40 14.57 -21.41
N GLY A 33 3.72 14.67 -22.72
CA GLY A 33 5.11 14.72 -23.20
C GLY A 33 5.90 13.43 -22.96
N ALA A 34 7.19 13.42 -23.29
CA ALA A 34 8.07 12.25 -23.21
C ALA A 34 8.31 11.75 -21.76
N THR A 35 8.12 12.61 -20.76
CA THR A 35 8.30 12.28 -19.34
C THR A 35 6.99 11.90 -18.64
N GLY A 36 5.86 12.12 -19.29
CA GLY A 36 4.54 12.06 -18.66
C GLY A 36 4.19 10.70 -18.06
N TYR A 37 4.53 9.60 -18.75
CA TYR A 37 4.25 8.27 -18.21
C TYR A 37 5.16 7.96 -17.00
N ARG A 38 6.40 8.42 -16.99
CA ARG A 38 7.32 8.24 -15.86
C ARG A 38 6.80 8.94 -14.60
N GLU A 39 6.31 10.16 -14.74
CA GLU A 39 5.72 10.91 -13.63
C GLU A 39 4.38 10.32 -13.17
N TYR A 40 3.59 9.78 -14.10
CA TYR A 40 2.36 9.05 -13.82
C TYR A 40 2.58 7.78 -12.99
N LEU A 41 3.67 7.08 -13.25
CA LEU A 41 3.96 5.74 -12.73
C LEU A 41 4.42 5.76 -11.26
N ILE A 42 5.24 6.76 -10.87
CA ILE A 42 5.91 6.75 -9.57
C ILE A 42 4.94 6.72 -8.39
N PRO A 43 3.86 7.53 -8.34
CA PRO A 43 2.87 7.43 -7.27
C PRO A 43 2.21 6.04 -7.18
N GLY A 44 2.01 5.39 -8.33
CA GLY A 44 1.52 4.01 -8.40
C GLY A 44 2.47 3.00 -7.77
N ILE A 45 3.78 3.12 -8.04
CA ILE A 45 4.81 2.22 -7.46
C ILE A 45 4.97 2.46 -5.95
N LEU A 46 4.95 3.70 -5.49
CA LEU A 46 4.97 4.01 -4.06
C LEU A 46 3.76 3.37 -3.35
N ALA A 47 2.57 3.52 -3.91
CA ALA A 47 1.37 2.90 -3.37
C ALA A 47 1.41 1.36 -3.44
N GLN A 48 1.98 0.78 -4.50
CA GLN A 48 2.16 -0.66 -4.64
C GLN A 48 3.07 -1.22 -3.55
N SER A 49 4.16 -0.53 -3.19
CA SER A 49 5.03 -0.96 -2.10
C SER A 49 4.29 -1.07 -0.77
N VAL A 50 3.31 -0.17 -0.54
CA VAL A 50 2.41 -0.22 0.61
C VAL A 50 1.51 -1.46 0.57
N MET A 51 0.97 -1.81 -0.60
CA MET A 51 0.15 -3.02 -0.77
C MET A 51 0.96 -4.29 -0.46
N PHE A 52 2.19 -4.41 -0.97
CA PHE A 52 3.05 -5.56 -0.71
C PHE A 52 3.48 -5.68 0.75
N ALA A 53 3.59 -4.56 1.49
CA ALA A 53 3.88 -4.57 2.92
C ALA A 53 2.83 -5.36 3.73
N THR A 54 1.60 -5.51 3.22
CA THR A 54 0.56 -6.33 3.87
C THR A 54 0.96 -7.80 3.96
N GLY A 55 1.63 -8.34 2.94
CA GLY A 55 2.15 -9.71 2.95
C GLY A 55 3.15 -9.92 4.08
N SER A 56 4.11 -9.00 4.25
CA SER A 56 5.10 -9.09 5.34
C SER A 56 4.47 -8.92 6.72
N ALA A 57 3.45 -8.07 6.86
CA ALA A 57 2.69 -7.94 8.10
C ALA A 57 1.98 -9.26 8.46
N SER A 58 1.39 -9.94 7.47
CA SER A 58 0.73 -11.25 7.67
C SER A 58 1.72 -12.31 8.15
N VAL A 59 2.87 -12.43 7.47
CA VAL A 59 3.94 -13.37 7.84
C VAL A 59 4.45 -13.10 9.24
N GLY A 60 4.70 -11.84 9.56
CA GLY A 60 5.24 -11.47 10.85
C GLY A 60 4.34 -11.86 12.02
N ILE A 61 3.02 -11.69 11.89
CA ILE A 61 2.07 -12.11 12.93
C ILE A 61 1.96 -13.64 13.00
N ALA A 62 1.94 -14.34 11.86
CA ALA A 62 1.92 -15.79 11.85
C ALA A 62 3.19 -16.40 12.49
N ASP A 63 4.35 -15.79 12.25
CA ASP A 63 5.63 -16.18 12.87
C ASP A 63 5.61 -15.96 14.39
N ASP A 64 5.13 -14.80 14.86
CA ASP A 64 4.96 -14.52 16.28
C ASP A 64 4.01 -15.51 16.97
N MET A 65 2.94 -15.91 16.27
CA MET A 65 2.01 -16.95 16.74
C MET A 65 2.69 -18.32 16.83
N SER A 66 3.44 -18.72 15.79
CA SER A 66 4.11 -20.02 15.73
C SER A 66 5.19 -20.20 16.80
N LYS A 67 5.85 -19.10 17.19
CA LYS A 67 6.87 -19.06 18.26
C LYS A 67 6.27 -18.98 19.67
N GLY A 68 4.95 -19.04 19.80
CA GLY A 68 4.26 -19.03 21.09
C GLY A 68 4.39 -17.71 21.85
N MET A 69 4.74 -16.60 21.16
CA MET A 69 4.86 -15.27 21.77
C MET A 69 3.56 -14.83 22.42
N VAL A 70 2.40 -15.23 21.87
CA VAL A 70 1.09 -14.95 22.46
C VAL A 70 0.98 -15.55 23.87
N ASN A 71 1.50 -16.76 24.09
CA ASN A 71 1.47 -17.41 25.41
C ASN A 71 2.35 -16.65 26.44
N ARG A 72 3.45 -16.06 25.99
CA ARG A 72 4.31 -15.22 26.85
C ARG A 72 3.62 -13.90 27.22
N PHE A 73 2.93 -13.26 26.28
CA PHE A 73 2.22 -12.01 26.56
C PHE A 73 0.97 -12.20 27.43
N ARG A 74 0.40 -13.41 27.46
CA ARG A 74 -0.73 -13.75 28.36
C ARG A 74 -0.37 -13.70 29.84
N THR A 75 0.89 -13.93 30.19
CA THR A 75 1.37 -13.87 31.59
C THR A 75 1.65 -12.44 32.07
N LEU A 76 1.63 -11.47 31.15
CA LEU A 76 1.85 -10.06 31.47
C LEU A 76 0.52 -9.31 31.59
N PRO A 77 0.38 -8.34 32.50
CA PRO A 77 -0.83 -7.53 32.66
C PRO A 77 -0.94 -6.47 31.54
N MET A 78 -0.99 -6.93 30.27
CA MET A 78 -1.08 -6.06 29.09
C MET A 78 -2.40 -6.28 28.35
N SER A 79 -2.93 -5.20 27.75
CA SER A 79 -4.11 -5.35 26.90
C SER A 79 -3.73 -6.10 25.60
N HIS A 80 -4.57 -7.04 25.18
CA HIS A 80 -4.37 -7.85 23.99
C HIS A 80 -4.26 -7.00 22.69
N SER A 81 -4.93 -5.86 22.67
CA SER A 81 -4.84 -4.88 21.57
C SER A 81 -3.48 -4.19 21.49
N ALA A 82 -2.76 -4.04 22.63
CA ALA A 82 -1.46 -3.37 22.66
C ALA A 82 -0.39 -4.14 21.87
N VAL A 83 -0.44 -5.47 21.89
CA VAL A 83 0.49 -6.32 21.15
C VAL A 83 0.30 -6.14 19.63
N LEU A 84 -0.96 -6.19 19.17
CA LEU A 84 -1.27 -5.97 17.76
C LEU A 84 -0.95 -4.55 17.30
N LEU A 85 -1.28 -3.54 18.13
CA LEU A 85 -0.92 -2.16 17.88
C LEU A 85 0.59 -1.95 17.76
N GLY A 86 1.36 -2.49 18.70
CA GLY A 86 2.82 -2.40 18.65
C GLY A 86 3.39 -2.99 17.37
N ARG A 87 2.84 -4.13 16.92
CA ARG A 87 3.25 -4.77 15.66
C ARG A 87 2.88 -3.95 14.44
N THR A 88 1.63 -3.49 14.34
CA THR A 88 1.18 -2.68 13.20
C THR A 88 1.90 -1.33 13.12
N VAL A 89 2.28 -0.73 14.26
CA VAL A 89 3.11 0.48 14.29
C VAL A 89 4.54 0.18 13.81
N ALA A 90 5.13 -0.95 14.20
CA ALA A 90 6.44 -1.35 13.70
C ALA A 90 6.44 -1.58 12.17
N ASP A 91 5.39 -2.23 11.65
CA ASP A 91 5.21 -2.41 10.21
C ASP A 91 4.99 -1.06 9.49
N LEU A 92 4.27 -0.13 10.11
CA LEU A 92 4.10 1.24 9.60
C LEU A 92 5.44 1.98 9.50
N MET A 93 6.30 1.90 10.53
CA MET A 93 7.62 2.53 10.50
C MET A 93 8.52 1.92 9.41
N ARG A 94 8.46 0.60 9.23
CA ARG A 94 9.17 -0.07 8.13
C ARG A 94 8.68 0.44 6.77
N THR A 95 7.37 0.54 6.57
CA THR A 95 6.79 1.04 5.32
C THR A 95 7.12 2.51 5.11
N ALA A 96 7.09 3.34 6.17
CA ALA A 96 7.50 4.74 6.09
C ALA A 96 8.92 4.88 5.55
N LEU A 97 9.86 4.09 6.10
CA LEU A 97 11.24 4.09 5.61
C LEU A 97 11.34 3.60 4.17
N THR A 98 10.57 2.57 3.81
CA THR A 98 10.54 2.05 2.43
C THR A 98 10.07 3.11 1.43
N ILE A 99 8.95 3.78 1.68
CA ILE A 99 8.42 4.80 0.75
C ILE A 99 9.32 6.05 0.70
N LEU A 100 9.99 6.41 1.80
CA LEU A 100 10.97 7.50 1.81
C LEU A 100 12.20 7.15 0.96
N VAL A 101 12.75 5.95 1.10
CA VAL A 101 13.89 5.50 0.28
C VAL A 101 13.49 5.42 -1.20
N LEU A 102 12.32 4.84 -1.51
CA LEU A 102 11.84 4.78 -2.90
C LEU A 102 11.58 6.18 -3.47
N GLY A 103 11.04 7.10 -2.67
CA GLY A 103 10.86 8.48 -3.06
C GLY A 103 12.19 9.18 -3.34
N ALA A 104 13.22 8.95 -2.51
CA ALA A 104 14.57 9.47 -2.73
C ALA A 104 15.19 8.89 -4.01
N VAL A 105 15.05 7.59 -4.25
CA VAL A 105 15.49 6.95 -5.51
C VAL A 105 14.75 7.55 -6.71
N ALA A 106 13.42 7.73 -6.62
CA ALA A 106 12.63 8.34 -7.68
C ALA A 106 13.13 9.77 -8.01
N ILE A 107 13.44 10.58 -6.99
CA ILE A 107 14.00 11.92 -7.19
C ILE A 107 15.40 11.84 -7.83
N ALA A 108 16.23 10.87 -7.43
CA ALA A 108 17.57 10.69 -7.98
C ALA A 108 17.55 10.31 -9.48
N ILE A 109 16.55 9.53 -9.93
CA ILE A 109 16.39 9.17 -11.35
C ILE A 109 15.67 10.23 -12.18
N GLY A 110 15.34 11.39 -11.57
CA GLY A 110 14.81 12.56 -12.30
C GLY A 110 13.34 12.86 -12.08
N TRP A 111 12.61 12.12 -11.23
CA TRP A 111 11.26 12.50 -10.85
C TRP A 111 11.25 13.80 -10.05
N ARG A 112 10.24 14.63 -10.27
CA ARG A 112 10.10 15.90 -9.56
C ARG A 112 8.70 16.05 -8.99
N ILE A 113 8.62 16.60 -7.78
CA ILE A 113 7.36 16.95 -7.13
C ILE A 113 7.00 18.37 -7.55
N HIS A 114 5.90 18.52 -8.28
CA HIS A 114 5.42 19.80 -8.80
C HIS A 114 4.34 20.44 -7.89
N GLY A 115 3.70 19.67 -7.04
CA GLY A 115 2.62 20.11 -6.15
C GLY A 115 3.06 20.93 -4.93
N GLY A 116 4.37 21.06 -4.70
CA GLY A 116 4.91 21.71 -3.51
C GLY A 116 5.10 20.77 -2.31
N ILE A 117 5.75 21.28 -1.26
CA ILE A 117 6.16 20.48 -0.10
C ILE A 117 4.96 20.04 0.74
N LEU A 118 4.01 20.92 1.03
CA LEU A 118 2.87 20.62 1.89
C LEU A 118 1.93 19.57 1.28
N PRO A 119 1.51 19.66 0.01
CA PRO A 119 0.79 18.58 -0.65
C PRO A 119 1.57 17.26 -0.72
N ALA A 120 2.90 17.31 -0.93
CA ALA A 120 3.74 16.12 -0.94
C ALA A 120 3.73 15.39 0.42
N ILE A 121 3.84 16.12 1.52
CA ILE A 121 3.68 15.56 2.87
C ILE A 121 2.30 14.91 3.00
N GLY A 122 1.24 15.55 2.51
CA GLY A 122 -0.11 15.00 2.48
C GLY A 122 -0.19 13.66 1.73
N ALA A 123 0.49 13.53 0.58
CA ALA A 123 0.56 12.28 -0.18
C ALA A 123 1.26 11.17 0.61
N PHE A 124 2.39 11.46 1.25
CA PHE A 124 3.07 10.48 2.10
C PHE A 124 2.23 10.07 3.31
N LEU A 125 1.51 11.00 3.94
CA LEU A 125 0.60 10.69 5.05
C LEU A 125 -0.58 9.81 4.60
N LEU A 126 -1.13 10.03 3.41
CA LEU A 126 -2.16 9.15 2.84
C LEU A 126 -1.64 7.74 2.59
N LEU A 127 -0.42 7.60 2.06
CA LEU A 127 0.22 6.30 1.88
C LEU A 127 0.45 5.59 3.22
N LEU A 128 0.87 6.31 4.25
CA LEU A 128 1.06 5.77 5.59
C LEU A 128 -0.28 5.38 6.23
N LEU A 129 -1.33 6.17 6.05
CA LEU A 129 -2.66 5.84 6.55
C LEU A 129 -3.19 4.57 5.87
N LEU A 130 -3.05 4.45 4.55
CA LEU A 130 -3.39 3.23 3.83
C LEU A 130 -2.57 2.04 4.32
N SER A 131 -1.25 2.20 4.50
CA SER A 131 -0.37 1.16 5.04
C SER A 131 -0.84 0.68 6.42
N PHE A 132 -1.17 1.61 7.30
CA PHE A 132 -1.66 1.29 8.63
C PHE A 132 -3.01 0.55 8.57
N ALA A 133 -3.91 0.96 7.70
CA ALA A 133 -5.18 0.27 7.49
C ALA A 133 -4.97 -1.17 6.95
N LEU A 134 -4.08 -1.32 5.97
CA LEU A 134 -3.78 -2.61 5.35
C LEU A 134 -3.01 -3.56 6.28
N SER A 135 -2.20 -3.05 7.20
CA SER A 135 -1.52 -3.89 8.20
C SER A 135 -2.50 -4.65 9.10
N TRP A 136 -3.70 -4.12 9.33
CA TRP A 136 -4.77 -4.83 10.05
C TRP A 136 -5.40 -5.95 9.22
N ILE A 137 -5.47 -5.81 7.88
CA ILE A 137 -5.82 -6.93 7.00
C ILE A 137 -4.76 -8.01 7.11
N GLY A 138 -3.48 -7.64 7.03
CA GLY A 138 -2.36 -8.55 7.24
C GLY A 138 -2.42 -9.24 8.60
N ALA A 139 -2.74 -8.50 9.65
CA ALA A 139 -2.93 -9.05 10.98
C ALA A 139 -4.04 -10.11 11.03
N LEU A 140 -5.20 -9.82 10.42
CA LEU A 140 -6.31 -10.77 10.38
C LEU A 140 -5.93 -12.06 9.63
N ILE A 141 -5.23 -11.94 8.51
CA ILE A 141 -4.74 -13.07 7.73
C ILE A 141 -3.74 -13.88 8.56
N GLY A 142 -2.72 -13.24 9.15
CA GLY A 142 -1.72 -13.90 9.98
C GLY A 142 -2.31 -14.66 11.17
N LEU A 143 -3.35 -14.09 11.81
CA LEU A 143 -4.09 -14.75 12.89
C LEU A 143 -5.02 -15.89 12.42
N SER A 144 -5.27 -16.00 11.13
CA SER A 144 -6.23 -16.97 10.56
C SER A 144 -5.57 -18.19 9.97
N VAL A 145 -4.27 -18.16 9.75
CA VAL A 145 -3.49 -19.26 9.16
C VAL A 145 -2.60 -19.94 10.19
N ARG A 146 -2.13 -21.13 9.86
CA ARG A 146 -1.36 -21.96 10.81
C ARG A 146 0.16 -21.90 10.58
N SER A 147 0.61 -21.35 9.46
CA SER A 147 2.03 -21.25 9.16
C SER A 147 2.39 -19.92 8.51
N PRO A 148 3.64 -19.46 8.67
CA PRO A 148 4.14 -18.23 8.00
C PRO A 148 4.06 -18.31 6.47
N GLU A 149 4.23 -19.49 5.86
CA GLU A 149 4.16 -19.71 4.41
C GLU A 149 2.72 -19.51 3.91
N ALA A 150 1.74 -20.03 4.65
CA ALA A 150 0.31 -19.81 4.35
C ALA A 150 -0.06 -18.34 4.53
N ALA A 151 0.55 -17.63 5.50
CA ALA A 151 0.37 -16.20 5.68
C ALA A 151 0.95 -15.38 4.52
N ALA A 152 2.10 -15.77 4.00
CA ALA A 152 2.71 -15.13 2.83
C ALA A 152 1.80 -15.22 1.61
N SER A 153 1.31 -16.42 1.31
CA SER A 153 0.40 -16.65 0.18
C SER A 153 -0.94 -15.93 0.38
N GLY A 154 -1.54 -16.06 1.55
CA GLY A 154 -2.82 -15.41 1.89
C GLY A 154 -2.73 -13.90 1.91
N GLY A 155 -1.59 -13.33 2.34
CA GLY A 155 -1.33 -11.90 2.33
C GLY A 155 -1.19 -11.31 0.94
N LEU A 156 -0.75 -12.09 -0.03
CA LEU A 156 -0.47 -11.60 -1.39
C LEU A 156 -1.58 -11.94 -2.41
N ILE A 157 -2.36 -12.98 -2.20
CA ILE A 157 -3.33 -13.48 -3.19
C ILE A 157 -4.36 -12.42 -3.63
N TRP A 158 -4.78 -11.55 -2.73
CA TRP A 158 -5.75 -10.49 -3.02
C TRP A 158 -5.06 -9.18 -3.47
N VAL A 159 -3.77 -8.99 -3.13
CA VAL A 159 -3.00 -7.79 -3.49
C VAL A 159 -2.88 -7.66 -5.01
N PHE A 160 -2.58 -8.77 -5.70
CA PHE A 160 -2.43 -8.76 -7.16
C PHE A 160 -3.71 -8.32 -7.88
N PRO A 161 -4.90 -8.92 -7.67
CA PRO A 161 -6.13 -8.45 -8.31
C PRO A 161 -6.44 -6.97 -8.03
N VAL A 162 -6.32 -6.55 -6.78
CA VAL A 162 -6.59 -5.15 -6.38
C VAL A 162 -5.62 -4.18 -7.03
N THR A 163 -4.34 -4.54 -7.13
CA THR A 163 -3.31 -3.68 -7.71
C THR A 163 -3.43 -3.61 -9.24
N PHE A 164 -3.67 -4.75 -9.91
CA PHE A 164 -3.75 -4.78 -11.38
C PHE A 164 -5.07 -4.24 -11.90
N VAL A 165 -6.18 -4.41 -11.16
CA VAL A 165 -7.45 -3.76 -11.47
C VAL A 165 -7.51 -2.37 -10.81
N SER A 166 -6.57 -1.51 -11.18
CA SER A 166 -6.44 -0.15 -10.66
C SER A 166 -5.83 0.79 -11.70
N ASN A 167 -5.81 2.07 -11.38
CA ASN A 167 -5.15 3.09 -12.20
C ASN A 167 -3.65 3.21 -11.94
N ALA A 168 -3.03 2.29 -11.18
CA ALA A 168 -1.63 2.44 -10.76
C ALA A 168 -0.65 2.44 -11.92
N PHE A 169 -0.79 1.49 -12.84
CA PHE A 169 0.12 1.27 -13.96
C PHE A 169 -0.46 1.64 -15.31
N ILE A 170 -1.75 1.43 -15.48
CA ILE A 170 -2.45 1.59 -16.77
C ILE A 170 -3.60 2.59 -16.58
N PRO A 171 -3.75 3.55 -17.49
CA PRO A 171 -4.90 4.44 -17.49
C PRO A 171 -6.21 3.66 -17.54
N VAL A 172 -7.16 3.96 -16.65
CA VAL A 172 -8.44 3.23 -16.60
C VAL A 172 -9.22 3.31 -17.90
N GLY A 173 -9.11 4.42 -18.63
CA GLY A 173 -9.78 4.60 -19.92
C GLY A 173 -9.40 3.59 -21.02
N SER A 174 -8.27 2.88 -20.88
CA SER A 174 -7.85 1.83 -21.81
C SER A 174 -8.36 0.43 -21.44
N MET A 175 -9.05 0.29 -20.30
CA MET A 175 -9.57 -0.98 -19.82
C MET A 175 -10.97 -1.26 -20.41
N PRO A 176 -11.43 -2.54 -20.45
CA PRO A 176 -12.82 -2.87 -20.77
C PRO A 176 -13.80 -2.22 -19.78
N GLY A 177 -14.99 -1.81 -20.24
CA GLY A 177 -15.93 -0.99 -19.44
C GLY A 177 -16.30 -1.57 -18.07
N TRP A 178 -16.47 -2.89 -17.95
CA TRP A 178 -16.77 -3.54 -16.68
C TRP A 178 -15.57 -3.46 -15.70
N VAL A 179 -14.33 -3.53 -16.22
CA VAL A 179 -13.11 -3.37 -15.39
C VAL A 179 -12.97 -1.92 -14.95
N GLN A 180 -13.30 -0.95 -15.83
CA GLN A 180 -13.26 0.47 -15.48
C GLN A 180 -14.12 0.77 -14.25
N SER A 181 -15.34 0.23 -14.18
CA SER A 181 -16.25 0.43 -13.05
C SER A 181 -15.65 -0.05 -11.75
N ILE A 182 -14.98 -1.21 -11.75
CA ILE A 182 -14.29 -1.75 -10.56
C ILE A 182 -13.08 -0.88 -10.22
N ALA A 183 -12.27 -0.50 -11.21
CA ALA A 183 -11.06 0.28 -11.02
C ALA A 183 -11.34 1.67 -10.43
N TYR A 184 -12.45 2.32 -10.82
CA TYR A 184 -12.84 3.63 -10.29
C TYR A 184 -13.23 3.61 -8.81
N TRP A 185 -13.84 2.52 -8.33
CA TRP A 185 -14.25 2.36 -6.95
C TRP A 185 -13.20 1.64 -6.08
N ASN A 186 -12.09 1.23 -6.67
CA ASN A 186 -11.02 0.54 -5.98
C ASN A 186 -10.34 1.51 -4.98
N PRO A 187 -10.24 1.13 -3.67
CA PRO A 187 -9.53 1.92 -2.65
C PRO A 187 -8.12 2.30 -3.04
N PHE A 188 -7.43 1.37 -3.68
CA PHE A 188 -6.06 1.56 -4.13
C PHE A 188 -5.97 2.60 -5.25
N SER A 189 -6.90 2.57 -6.22
CA SER A 189 -6.99 3.58 -7.28
C SER A 189 -7.23 4.98 -6.72
N ALA A 190 -8.09 5.11 -5.72
CA ALA A 190 -8.37 6.39 -5.07
C ALA A 190 -7.10 6.96 -4.41
N THR A 191 -6.32 6.11 -3.72
CA THR A 191 -5.07 6.56 -3.08
C THR A 191 -4.00 6.93 -4.10
N VAL A 192 -3.82 6.14 -5.16
CA VAL A 192 -2.88 6.45 -6.24
C VAL A 192 -3.24 7.77 -6.91
N GLN A 193 -4.52 7.98 -7.20
CA GLN A 193 -4.99 9.24 -7.81
C GLN A 193 -4.81 10.43 -6.86
N ALA A 194 -5.07 10.25 -5.56
CA ALA A 194 -4.80 11.28 -4.55
C ALA A 194 -3.31 11.65 -4.51
N CYS A 195 -2.42 10.67 -4.52
CA CYS A 195 -0.98 10.91 -4.55
C CYS A 195 -0.55 11.66 -5.82
N ARG A 196 -1.10 11.30 -7.01
CA ARG A 196 -0.83 12.04 -8.25
C ARG A 196 -1.25 13.50 -8.15
N THR A 197 -2.44 13.75 -7.66
CA THR A 197 -2.95 15.12 -7.49
C THR A 197 -2.06 15.92 -6.53
N LEU A 198 -1.66 15.33 -5.41
CA LEU A 198 -0.84 16.00 -4.39
C LEU A 198 0.61 16.19 -4.81
N PHE A 199 1.20 15.25 -5.55
CA PHE A 199 2.54 15.42 -6.12
C PHE A 199 2.56 16.36 -7.32
N GLY A 200 1.40 16.74 -7.88
CA GLY A 200 1.29 17.56 -9.08
C GLY A 200 1.73 16.83 -10.33
N SER A 201 1.64 15.49 -10.32
CA SER A 201 1.93 14.66 -11.50
C SER A 201 0.87 14.89 -12.58
N PRO A 202 1.22 14.82 -13.89
CA PRO A 202 0.25 14.99 -14.96
C PRO A 202 -0.88 13.98 -14.81
N GLY A 203 -2.07 14.48 -14.57
CA GLY A 203 -3.29 13.67 -14.45
C GLY A 203 -3.82 13.31 -15.82
N LEU A 204 -4.16 12.06 -16.01
CA LEU A 204 -5.15 11.70 -17.05
C LEU A 204 -6.49 12.27 -16.59
N GLY A 205 -7.20 12.92 -17.48
CA GLY A 205 -8.44 13.65 -17.19
C GLY A 205 -9.36 12.95 -16.19
N HIS A 206 -10.04 13.72 -15.37
CA HIS A 206 -10.87 13.19 -14.30
C HIS A 206 -12.05 12.41 -14.89
N ALA A 207 -12.13 11.13 -14.56
CA ALA A 207 -13.33 10.36 -14.89
C ALA A 207 -14.53 10.96 -14.14
N PRO A 208 -15.75 10.93 -14.71
CA PRO A 208 -16.95 11.55 -14.14
C PRO A 208 -17.51 10.74 -12.94
N VAL A 209 -16.65 10.13 -12.13
CA VAL A 209 -17.01 9.31 -10.98
C VAL A 209 -16.48 9.96 -9.71
N TRP A 210 -17.30 10.02 -8.68
CA TRP A 210 -17.00 10.74 -7.43
C TRP A 210 -15.62 10.42 -6.82
N PRO A 211 -15.15 9.12 -6.71
CA PRO A 211 -13.84 8.84 -6.13
C PRO A 211 -12.67 9.42 -6.93
N MET A 212 -12.85 9.62 -8.24
CA MET A 212 -11.80 10.19 -9.10
C MET A 212 -11.85 11.72 -9.12
N GLN A 213 -13.01 12.32 -8.86
CA GLN A 213 -13.17 13.77 -8.70
C GLN A 213 -12.66 14.26 -7.36
N HIS A 214 -12.84 13.45 -6.29
CA HIS A 214 -12.43 13.76 -4.93
C HIS A 214 -11.48 12.69 -4.36
N PRO A 215 -10.31 12.46 -4.99
CA PRO A 215 -9.47 11.28 -4.69
C PRO A 215 -8.92 11.29 -3.26
N VAL A 216 -8.59 12.47 -2.72
CA VAL A 216 -8.11 12.60 -1.32
C VAL A 216 -9.20 12.19 -0.33
N ALA A 217 -10.42 12.69 -0.51
CA ALA A 217 -11.55 12.32 0.35
C ALA A 217 -11.89 10.84 0.23
N ALA A 218 -11.90 10.30 -1.00
CA ALA A 218 -12.15 8.88 -1.25
C ALA A 218 -11.06 7.99 -0.59
N SER A 219 -9.78 8.37 -0.71
CA SER A 219 -8.67 7.65 -0.08
C SER A 219 -8.79 7.65 1.45
N LEU A 220 -9.12 8.78 2.05
CA LEU A 220 -9.35 8.89 3.49
C LEU A 220 -10.51 8.00 3.94
N LEU A 221 -11.67 8.08 3.26
CA LEU A 221 -12.85 7.29 3.60
C LEU A 221 -12.58 5.79 3.49
N TRP A 222 -11.95 5.34 2.41
CA TRP A 222 -11.58 3.94 2.24
C TRP A 222 -10.59 3.47 3.30
N SER A 223 -9.54 4.24 3.58
CA SER A 223 -8.54 3.88 4.59
C SER A 223 -9.15 3.79 5.99
N LEU A 224 -10.02 4.73 6.35
CA LEU A 224 -10.74 4.70 7.64
C LEU A 224 -11.73 3.54 7.72
N LEU A 225 -12.45 3.24 6.64
CA LEU A 225 -13.36 2.10 6.58
C LEU A 225 -12.60 0.77 6.77
N ILE A 226 -11.50 0.59 6.03
CA ILE A 226 -10.65 -0.60 6.16
C ILE A 226 -10.10 -0.69 7.59
N LEU A 227 -9.57 0.40 8.12
CA LEU A 227 -9.02 0.46 9.47
C LEU A 227 -10.06 0.06 10.53
N THR A 228 -11.24 0.65 10.51
CA THR A 228 -12.28 0.39 11.53
C THR A 228 -12.81 -1.05 11.45
N VAL A 229 -13.05 -1.56 10.25
CA VAL A 229 -13.56 -2.93 10.05
C VAL A 229 -12.50 -3.95 10.44
N PHE A 230 -11.31 -3.87 9.86
CA PHE A 230 -10.31 -4.91 10.03
C PHE A 230 -9.59 -4.86 11.38
N SER A 231 -9.44 -3.68 12.02
CA SER A 231 -8.94 -3.63 13.39
C SER A 231 -9.89 -4.32 14.37
N SER A 232 -11.20 -4.06 14.24
CA SER A 232 -12.22 -4.71 15.06
C SER A 232 -12.24 -6.24 14.87
N LEU A 233 -12.13 -6.71 13.62
CA LEU A 233 -12.09 -8.13 13.30
C LEU A 233 -10.80 -8.80 13.83
N SER A 234 -9.65 -8.16 13.64
CA SER A 234 -8.35 -8.69 14.08
C SER A 234 -8.29 -8.80 15.61
N VAL A 235 -8.74 -7.78 16.33
CA VAL A 235 -8.80 -7.81 17.80
C VAL A 235 -9.74 -8.92 18.27
N ARG A 236 -10.95 -9.05 17.68
CA ARG A 236 -11.89 -10.13 18.03
C ARG A 236 -11.31 -11.51 17.72
N LYS A 237 -10.61 -11.68 16.61
CA LYS A 237 -9.95 -12.94 16.26
C LYS A 237 -8.84 -13.30 17.24
N TYR A 238 -7.99 -12.32 17.58
CA TYR A 238 -6.93 -12.49 18.57
C TYR A 238 -7.47 -12.96 19.93
N TRP A 239 -8.57 -12.38 20.40
CA TRP A 239 -9.24 -12.79 21.64
C TRP A 239 -9.73 -14.25 21.61
N LYS A 240 -10.25 -14.70 20.45
CA LYS A 240 -10.71 -16.10 20.31
C LYS A 240 -9.54 -17.10 20.26
N THR A 241 -8.42 -16.71 19.66
CA THR A 241 -7.23 -17.55 19.52
C THR A 241 -6.43 -17.60 20.84
N SER A 242 -6.61 -16.61 21.71
CA SER A 242 -5.96 -16.53 23.02
C SER A 242 -6.76 -17.20 24.15
N ARG A 243 -7.92 -17.77 23.87
CA ARG A 243 -8.69 -18.64 24.79
C ARG A 243 -8.34 -20.10 24.59
#